data_99c8ac31ee26a156966c7ff8e7bd0ca3
#
_entry.id   99c8ac31ee26a156966c7ff8e7bd0ca3
#
_cell.length_a   1.000
_cell.length_b   1.000
_cell.length_c   1.000
_cell.angle_alpha   90.00
_cell.angle_beta   90.00
_cell.angle_gamma   90.00
#
_symmetry.space_group_name_H-M   'P 1'
#
loop_
_entity.id
_entity.type
_entity.pdbx_description
1 polymer ?
#
loop_
_entity_poly.entity_id
_entity_poly.type
_entity_poly.pdbx_seq_one_letter_code
_entity_poly.pdbx_strand_id
1 'polypeptide(L)'
;MNRPILIALVSWALLATPAVGAGIDAASINNAEFNTSKSPSERKIDALIVKAEVLLDRARFSPGEIDGKLGENAKKALKAFAAAKGLAPNRPLTADVWNALTATSSDDAVIDYKVSNADVKGPFLEKLPAKMEDMKGISALSYTSPREAIAEKFHMSEELLEALNPGKTFDQVGEMVLVANVSKNDPKLKVGRIEVDKALQTVKVFAASGDLVAFFPATVGSEEKPTPSGTLKVVSVDANPNYRYNPDYKFKGVKSKRTFTIEPGPNNPVGLYWIGLSAEGYGIHGTPNPSKISKSESHGCVRLTNWDVSLLGQSVKKGTPVEFVETPHPDRKS
;
A
#
# COMPACT_ATOMS: atom_id res chain seq x y z
N MET A 1 -74.79 -19.33 39.31
CA MET A 1 -73.35 -19.68 39.60
C MET A 1 -72.52 -19.08 38.46
N ASN A 2 -72.00 -17.85 38.63
CA ASN A 2 -71.18 -17.15 37.63
C ASN A 2 -69.74 -17.40 37.93
N ARG A 3 -68.97 -18.00 36.98
CA ARG A 3 -67.53 -18.13 37.07
C ARG A 3 -66.86 -16.96 36.30
N PRO A 4 -65.89 -16.26 36.88
CA PRO A 4 -65.15 -15.22 36.15
C PRO A 4 -64.07 -15.86 35.27
N ILE A 5 -63.98 -15.39 34.03
CA ILE A 5 -62.92 -15.72 33.09
C ILE A 5 -61.72 -14.84 33.39
N LEU A 6 -60.59 -15.41 33.80
CA LEU A 6 -59.31 -14.72 33.98
C LEU A 6 -58.64 -14.59 32.61
N ILE A 7 -58.52 -13.37 32.08
CA ILE A 7 -57.71 -13.08 30.87
C ILE A 7 -56.29 -12.78 31.33
N ALA A 8 -55.37 -13.69 31.03
CA ALA A 8 -53.95 -13.49 31.24
C ALA A 8 -53.36 -12.60 30.11
N LEU A 9 -52.98 -11.39 30.42
CA LEU A 9 -52.22 -10.49 29.55
C LEU A 9 -50.78 -10.97 29.52
N VAL A 10 -50.33 -11.57 28.41
CA VAL A 10 -48.94 -11.89 28.14
C VAL A 10 -48.28 -10.62 27.58
N SER A 11 -47.49 -9.94 28.41
CA SER A 11 -46.66 -8.79 28.01
C SER A 11 -45.44 -9.32 27.29
N TRP A 12 -45.34 -9.11 25.99
CA TRP A 12 -44.10 -9.33 25.23
C TRP A 12 -43.15 -8.16 25.50
N ALA A 13 -42.14 -8.38 26.31
CA ALA A 13 -40.99 -7.47 26.44
C ALA A 13 -40.16 -7.56 25.16
N LEU A 14 -40.22 -6.55 24.30
CA LEU A 14 -39.25 -6.33 23.23
C LEU A 14 -37.91 -6.03 23.88
N LEU A 15 -37.02 -7.02 23.91
CA LEU A 15 -35.62 -6.82 24.19
C LEU A 15 -35.03 -5.99 23.03
N ALA A 16 -34.90 -4.67 23.22
CA ALA A 16 -34.11 -3.82 22.36
C ALA A 16 -32.65 -4.26 22.50
N THR A 17 -32.14 -5.02 21.52
CA THR A 17 -30.71 -5.23 21.37
C THR A 17 -30.07 -3.88 21.11
N PRO A 18 -29.01 -3.48 21.88
CA PRO A 18 -28.28 -2.26 21.55
C PRO A 18 -27.78 -2.40 20.12
N ALA A 19 -28.10 -1.46 19.25
CA ALA A 19 -27.47 -1.32 17.96
C ALA A 19 -26.00 -0.99 18.24
N VAL A 20 -25.16 -2.01 18.26
CA VAL A 20 -23.71 -1.85 18.12
C VAL A 20 -23.58 -1.11 16.79
N GLY A 21 -23.03 0.10 16.82
CA GLY A 21 -22.77 0.88 15.61
C GLY A 21 -22.11 -0.04 14.61
N ALA A 22 -22.74 -0.17 13.41
CA ALA A 22 -22.29 -1.12 12.40
C ALA A 22 -20.83 -0.79 12.05
N GLY A 23 -19.89 -1.57 12.61
CA GLY A 23 -18.48 -1.54 12.21
C GLY A 23 -18.39 -1.90 10.72
N ILE A 24 -17.30 -1.55 10.10
CA ILE A 24 -17.04 -1.98 8.72
C ILE A 24 -16.89 -3.51 8.71
N ASP A 25 -17.56 -4.18 7.77
CA ASP A 25 -17.51 -5.64 7.60
C ASP A 25 -17.39 -6.05 6.12
N ALA A 26 -17.14 -7.34 5.88
CA ALA A 26 -16.98 -7.87 4.54
C ALA A 26 -18.22 -7.64 3.65
N ALA A 27 -19.43 -7.79 4.20
CA ALA A 27 -20.67 -7.64 3.43
C ALA A 27 -20.85 -6.18 2.97
N SER A 28 -20.60 -5.21 3.86
CA SER A 28 -20.70 -3.79 3.53
C SER A 28 -19.68 -3.36 2.46
N ILE A 29 -18.48 -3.97 2.45
CA ILE A 29 -17.46 -3.69 1.46
C ILE A 29 -17.77 -4.39 0.13
N ASN A 30 -18.03 -5.69 0.15
CA ASN A 30 -18.23 -6.47 -1.07
C ASN A 30 -19.47 -6.03 -1.85
N ASN A 31 -20.51 -5.59 -1.15
CA ASN A 31 -21.73 -5.05 -1.75
C ASN A 31 -21.73 -3.52 -1.91
N ALA A 32 -20.57 -2.85 -1.65
CA ALA A 32 -20.51 -1.40 -1.82
C ALA A 32 -20.73 -1.00 -3.28
N GLU A 33 -21.60 0.03 -3.47
CA GLU A 33 -21.94 0.59 -4.77
C GLU A 33 -21.73 2.10 -4.78
N PHE A 34 -21.30 2.62 -5.92
CA PHE A 34 -21.08 4.06 -6.07
C PHE A 34 -22.41 4.83 -6.08
N ASN A 35 -22.48 5.83 -5.19
CA ASN A 35 -23.64 6.72 -5.10
C ASN A 35 -23.20 8.17 -5.29
N THR A 36 -23.73 8.84 -6.31
CA THR A 36 -23.37 10.21 -6.67
C THR A 36 -23.75 11.25 -5.61
N SER A 37 -24.75 10.96 -4.77
CA SER A 37 -25.21 11.86 -3.71
C SER A 37 -24.36 11.79 -2.44
N LYS A 38 -23.42 10.83 -2.33
CA LYS A 38 -22.58 10.63 -1.16
C LYS A 38 -21.12 10.81 -1.52
N SER A 39 -20.41 11.73 -0.87
CA SER A 39 -18.97 11.89 -1.01
C SER A 39 -18.25 10.95 -0.06
N PRO A 40 -17.33 10.09 -0.54
CA PRO A 40 -16.52 9.24 0.32
C PRO A 40 -15.64 10.05 1.27
N SER A 41 -15.29 9.43 2.39
CA SER A 41 -14.48 10.08 3.42
C SER A 41 -12.99 10.10 3.06
N GLU A 42 -12.32 11.23 3.31
CA GLU A 42 -10.87 11.35 3.21
C GLU A 42 -10.15 10.92 4.50
N ARG A 43 -10.88 10.81 5.62
CA ARG A 43 -10.28 10.61 6.95
C ARG A 43 -10.81 9.39 7.70
N LYS A 44 -11.97 8.88 7.31
CA LYS A 44 -12.59 7.71 7.94
C LYS A 44 -12.60 6.55 6.96
N ILE A 45 -12.49 5.35 7.47
CA ILE A 45 -12.63 4.13 6.67
C ILE A 45 -14.04 4.12 6.06
N ASP A 46 -14.10 3.93 4.75
CA ASP A 46 -15.31 3.90 3.94
C ASP A 46 -15.34 2.61 3.11
N ALA A 47 -16.40 1.84 3.19
CA ALA A 47 -16.53 0.54 2.54
C ALA A 47 -16.36 0.63 1.01
N LEU A 48 -16.89 1.71 0.39
CA LEU A 48 -16.72 1.95 -1.05
C LEU A 48 -15.25 2.16 -1.41
N ILE A 49 -14.50 2.89 -0.57
CA ILE A 49 -13.10 3.17 -0.82
C ILE A 49 -12.25 1.92 -0.62
N VAL A 50 -12.50 1.11 0.41
CA VAL A 50 -11.81 -0.19 0.55
C VAL A 50 -11.98 -1.02 -0.71
N LYS A 51 -13.22 -1.17 -1.23
CA LYS A 51 -13.48 -1.90 -2.48
C LYS A 51 -12.75 -1.29 -3.66
N ALA A 52 -12.78 0.04 -3.80
CA ALA A 52 -12.07 0.74 -4.88
C ALA A 52 -10.55 0.51 -4.82
N GLU A 53 -9.94 0.61 -3.64
CA GLU A 53 -8.51 0.41 -3.45
C GLU A 53 -8.07 -1.03 -3.76
N VAL A 54 -8.86 -2.04 -3.33
CA VAL A 54 -8.58 -3.44 -3.66
C VAL A 54 -8.67 -3.69 -5.18
N LEU A 55 -9.67 -3.13 -5.84
CA LEU A 55 -9.82 -3.25 -7.30
C LEU A 55 -8.69 -2.53 -8.05
N LEU A 56 -8.25 -1.36 -7.57
CA LEU A 56 -7.10 -0.64 -8.11
C LEU A 56 -5.81 -1.44 -7.96
N ASP A 57 -5.55 -2.01 -6.78
CA ASP A 57 -4.39 -2.85 -6.50
C ASP A 57 -4.34 -4.05 -7.47
N ARG A 58 -5.45 -4.78 -7.60
CA ARG A 58 -5.59 -5.88 -8.57
C ARG A 58 -5.37 -5.44 -10.02
N ALA A 59 -5.80 -4.23 -10.36
CA ALA A 59 -5.60 -3.66 -11.68
C ALA A 59 -4.19 -3.09 -11.88
N ARG A 60 -3.29 -3.18 -10.87
CA ARG A 60 -1.90 -2.68 -10.84
C ARG A 60 -1.80 -1.16 -10.83
N PHE A 61 -2.82 -0.51 -10.36
CA PHE A 61 -2.83 0.92 -10.05
C PHE A 61 -2.83 1.07 -8.53
N SER A 62 -1.68 0.79 -7.91
CA SER A 62 -1.53 0.74 -6.45
C SER A 62 -2.01 2.04 -5.78
N PRO A 63 -2.85 1.96 -4.75
CA PRO A 63 -3.18 3.11 -3.89
C PRO A 63 -2.11 3.37 -2.82
N GLY A 64 -1.01 2.58 -2.79
CA GLY A 64 -0.16 2.43 -1.63
C GLY A 64 -0.78 1.44 -0.64
N GLU A 65 -0.92 1.80 0.64
CA GLU A 65 -1.71 0.99 1.57
C GLU A 65 -3.19 1.06 1.22
N ILE A 66 -3.86 -0.08 1.31
CA ILE A 66 -5.32 -0.17 1.33
C ILE A 66 -5.74 0.22 2.74
N ASP A 67 -6.24 1.46 2.92
CA ASP A 67 -6.60 2.04 4.22
C ASP A 67 -8.07 2.45 4.32
N GLY A 68 -8.82 2.31 3.21
CA GLY A 68 -10.23 2.66 3.11
C GLY A 68 -10.52 4.16 3.12
N LYS A 69 -9.51 5.00 2.88
CA LYS A 69 -9.65 6.47 2.90
C LYS A 69 -9.38 7.05 1.52
N LEU A 70 -10.20 7.99 1.07
CA LEU A 70 -9.97 8.68 -0.21
C LEU A 70 -8.82 9.70 -0.07
N GLY A 71 -7.64 9.20 0.32
CA GLY A 71 -6.41 10.00 0.46
C GLY A 71 -5.78 10.36 -0.87
N GLU A 72 -4.69 11.13 -0.83
CA GLU A 72 -4.00 11.60 -2.05
C GLU A 72 -3.48 10.45 -2.93
N ASN A 73 -2.98 9.37 -2.34
CA ASN A 73 -2.48 8.23 -3.10
C ASN A 73 -3.63 7.49 -3.83
N ALA A 74 -4.75 7.25 -3.15
CA ALA A 74 -5.95 6.67 -3.77
C ALA A 74 -6.48 7.56 -4.91
N LYS A 75 -6.52 8.89 -4.72
CA LYS A 75 -6.92 9.85 -5.77
C LYS A 75 -5.98 9.79 -6.98
N LYS A 76 -4.66 9.73 -6.76
CA LYS A 76 -3.65 9.59 -7.84
C LYS A 76 -3.83 8.28 -8.60
N ALA A 77 -4.05 7.16 -7.89
CA ALA A 77 -4.28 5.84 -8.48
C ALA A 77 -5.56 5.82 -9.32
N LEU A 78 -6.68 6.35 -8.81
CA LEU A 78 -7.93 6.49 -9.55
C LEU A 78 -7.75 7.32 -10.82
N LYS A 79 -7.04 8.45 -10.73
CA LYS A 79 -6.75 9.31 -11.89
C LYS A 79 -5.89 8.58 -12.94
N ALA A 80 -4.86 7.86 -12.52
CA ALA A 80 -4.01 7.09 -13.42
C ALA A 80 -4.79 5.95 -14.08
N PHE A 81 -5.62 5.23 -13.33
CA PHE A 81 -6.52 4.19 -13.85
C PHE A 81 -7.50 4.76 -14.89
N ALA A 82 -8.17 5.87 -14.56
CA ALA A 82 -9.10 6.53 -15.48
C ALA A 82 -8.41 6.92 -16.79
N ALA A 83 -7.22 7.54 -16.71
CA ALA A 83 -6.45 7.89 -17.90
C ALA A 83 -6.07 6.67 -18.74
N ALA A 84 -5.66 5.56 -18.12
CA ALA A 84 -5.36 4.31 -18.84
C ALA A 84 -6.58 3.68 -19.50
N LYS A 85 -7.80 4.02 -19.04
CA LYS A 85 -9.07 3.61 -19.64
C LYS A 85 -9.65 4.64 -20.63
N GLY A 86 -8.91 5.71 -20.94
CA GLY A 86 -9.37 6.78 -21.82
C GLY A 86 -10.49 7.65 -21.22
N LEU A 87 -10.65 7.61 -19.88
CA LEU A 87 -11.61 8.44 -19.16
C LEU A 87 -10.94 9.74 -18.71
N ALA A 88 -11.69 10.85 -18.73
CA ALA A 88 -11.22 12.17 -18.28
C ALA A 88 -12.19 12.74 -17.23
N PRO A 89 -12.25 12.15 -16.04
CA PRO A 89 -13.18 12.57 -15.01
C PRO A 89 -12.77 13.91 -14.40
N ASN A 90 -13.77 14.72 -14.03
CA ASN A 90 -13.57 15.98 -13.33
C ASN A 90 -13.30 15.81 -11.81
N ARG A 91 -13.45 14.61 -11.30
CA ARG A 91 -13.15 14.20 -9.91
C ARG A 91 -12.60 12.78 -9.88
N PRO A 92 -11.85 12.37 -8.86
CA PRO A 92 -11.16 11.07 -8.83
C PRO A 92 -12.08 9.87 -9.02
N LEU A 93 -13.24 9.85 -8.37
CA LEU A 93 -14.22 8.77 -8.45
C LEU A 93 -15.53 9.30 -9.03
N THR A 94 -15.94 8.77 -10.18
CA THR A 94 -17.20 9.03 -10.88
C THR A 94 -17.88 7.70 -11.21
N ALA A 95 -19.14 7.73 -11.66
CA ALA A 95 -19.84 6.52 -12.09
C ALA A 95 -19.08 5.76 -13.19
N ASP A 96 -18.52 6.48 -14.18
CA ASP A 96 -17.77 5.87 -15.27
C ASP A 96 -16.49 5.21 -14.79
N VAL A 97 -15.74 5.86 -13.88
CA VAL A 97 -14.53 5.29 -13.26
C VAL A 97 -14.90 4.08 -12.43
N TRP A 98 -15.98 4.16 -11.63
CA TRP A 98 -16.47 3.04 -10.83
C TRP A 98 -16.86 1.84 -11.70
N ASN A 99 -17.64 2.06 -12.75
CA ASN A 99 -18.06 1.02 -13.68
C ASN A 99 -16.86 0.36 -14.38
N ALA A 100 -15.88 1.18 -14.82
CA ALA A 100 -14.67 0.66 -15.42
C ALA A 100 -13.82 -0.15 -14.43
N LEU A 101 -13.80 0.26 -13.16
CA LEU A 101 -13.05 -0.39 -12.10
C LEU A 101 -13.69 -1.73 -11.69
N THR A 102 -14.99 -1.75 -11.46
CA THR A 102 -15.73 -2.98 -11.12
C THR A 102 -15.75 -4.00 -12.25
N ALA A 103 -15.67 -3.55 -13.50
CA ALA A 103 -15.51 -4.45 -14.66
C ALA A 103 -14.15 -5.18 -14.72
N THR A 104 -13.15 -4.80 -13.90
CA THR A 104 -11.84 -5.47 -13.89
C THR A 104 -11.84 -6.79 -13.13
N SER A 105 -12.73 -6.97 -12.16
CA SER A 105 -12.85 -8.20 -11.36
C SER A 105 -14.23 -8.29 -10.70
N SER A 106 -14.83 -9.47 -10.74
CA SER A 106 -16.07 -9.82 -10.06
C SER A 106 -15.87 -10.45 -8.68
N ASP A 107 -14.61 -10.73 -8.29
CA ASP A 107 -14.31 -11.36 -7.02
C ASP A 107 -14.50 -10.41 -5.86
N ASP A 108 -14.88 -10.96 -4.71
CA ASP A 108 -15.01 -10.21 -3.46
C ASP A 108 -13.74 -9.40 -3.15
N ALA A 109 -13.91 -8.17 -2.68
CA ALA A 109 -12.80 -7.29 -2.31
C ALA A 109 -12.20 -7.68 -0.95
N VAL A 110 -13.01 -8.21 -0.05
CA VAL A 110 -12.58 -8.70 1.28
C VAL A 110 -12.99 -10.15 1.41
N ILE A 111 -12.07 -10.98 1.89
CA ILE A 111 -12.24 -12.43 2.05
C ILE A 111 -11.77 -12.91 3.42
N ASP A 112 -12.24 -14.08 3.80
CA ASP A 112 -11.71 -14.81 4.94
C ASP A 112 -10.31 -15.36 4.65
N TYR A 113 -9.41 -15.16 5.59
CA TYR A 113 -8.07 -15.74 5.59
C TYR A 113 -7.82 -16.52 6.87
N LYS A 114 -7.35 -17.74 6.74
CA LYS A 114 -6.94 -18.57 7.88
C LYS A 114 -5.47 -18.32 8.19
N VAL A 115 -5.18 -17.72 9.34
CA VAL A 115 -3.82 -17.47 9.82
C VAL A 115 -3.00 -18.76 9.79
N SER A 116 -1.90 -18.76 9.07
CA SER A 116 -1.04 -19.90 8.87
C SER A 116 0.10 -19.95 9.90
N ASN A 117 0.73 -21.11 10.05
CA ASN A 117 1.93 -21.24 10.87
C ASN A 117 3.06 -20.30 10.41
N ALA A 118 3.16 -20.04 9.11
CA ALA A 118 4.17 -19.12 8.56
C ALA A 118 3.95 -17.67 9.02
N ASP A 119 2.70 -17.25 9.22
CA ASP A 119 2.37 -15.89 9.64
C ASP A 119 2.75 -15.62 11.09
N VAL A 120 2.75 -16.65 11.96
CA VAL A 120 3.01 -16.51 13.39
C VAL A 120 4.39 -17.00 13.84
N LYS A 121 5.12 -17.71 12.96
CA LYS A 121 6.40 -18.33 13.33
C LYS A 121 7.52 -17.31 13.58
N GLY A 122 7.46 -16.14 12.92
CA GLY A 122 8.56 -15.15 12.96
C GLY A 122 9.84 -15.63 12.26
N PRO A 123 11.00 -15.08 12.62
CA PRO A 123 11.25 -14.22 13.79
C PRO A 123 10.55 -12.87 13.71
N PHE A 124 10.19 -12.31 14.86
CA PHE A 124 9.70 -10.93 14.98
C PHE A 124 10.69 -10.11 15.81
N LEU A 125 10.85 -8.83 15.44
CA LEU A 125 11.59 -7.87 16.25
C LEU A 125 10.69 -7.39 17.39
N GLU A 126 11.21 -7.29 18.59
CA GLU A 126 10.49 -6.69 19.71
C GLU A 126 10.11 -5.23 19.39
N LYS A 127 11.02 -4.53 18.71
CA LYS A 127 10.85 -3.15 18.27
C LYS A 127 11.80 -2.83 17.13
N LEU A 128 11.33 -2.10 16.15
CA LEU A 128 12.19 -1.52 15.11
C LEU A 128 12.98 -0.34 15.70
N PRO A 129 14.33 -0.36 15.70
CA PRO A 129 15.12 0.75 16.19
C PRO A 129 14.86 2.03 15.39
N ALA A 130 14.73 3.16 16.11
CA ALA A 130 14.49 4.45 15.48
C ALA A 130 15.73 5.00 14.76
N LYS A 131 16.94 4.61 15.20
CA LYS A 131 18.21 5.04 14.59
C LYS A 131 18.79 3.92 13.75
N MET A 132 19.29 4.30 12.60
CA MET A 132 19.90 3.36 11.65
C MET A 132 21.13 2.65 12.23
N GLU A 133 21.90 3.32 13.06
CA GLU A 133 23.07 2.72 13.74
C GLU A 133 22.69 1.58 14.69
N ASP A 134 21.51 1.68 15.31
CA ASP A 134 21.03 0.68 16.28
C ASP A 134 20.49 -0.57 15.55
N MET A 135 20.28 -0.51 14.24
CA MET A 135 19.92 -1.67 13.42
C MET A 135 21.12 -2.56 13.08
N LYS A 136 22.34 -2.04 13.28
CA LYS A 136 23.57 -2.80 13.07
C LYS A 136 23.65 -3.98 14.05
N GLY A 137 23.92 -5.16 13.51
CA GLY A 137 24.06 -6.38 14.32
C GLY A 137 22.75 -7.09 14.61
N ILE A 138 21.59 -6.56 14.18
CA ILE A 138 20.34 -7.31 14.13
C ILE A 138 20.44 -8.30 12.97
N SER A 139 20.23 -9.58 13.25
CA SER A 139 20.44 -10.68 12.28
C SER A 139 19.46 -10.67 11.09
N ALA A 140 18.30 -10.05 11.25
CA ALA A 140 17.30 -9.82 10.18
C ALA A 140 16.37 -8.69 10.59
N LEU A 141 16.09 -7.77 9.67
CA LEU A 141 15.10 -6.69 9.89
C LEU A 141 13.69 -7.23 9.59
N SER A 142 13.27 -8.21 10.40
CA SER A 142 11.96 -8.86 10.29
C SER A 142 10.82 -7.92 10.66
N TYR A 143 9.58 -8.34 10.45
CA TYR A 143 8.40 -7.68 11.01
C TYR A 143 8.45 -7.61 12.54
N THR A 144 7.70 -6.69 13.14
CA THR A 144 7.61 -6.55 14.60
C THR A 144 6.47 -7.38 15.20
N SER A 145 5.54 -7.84 14.37
CA SER A 145 4.39 -8.63 14.81
C SER A 145 3.77 -9.44 13.67
N PRO A 146 2.99 -10.49 13.99
CA PRO A 146 2.14 -11.18 13.01
C PRO A 146 1.14 -10.23 12.34
N ARG A 147 0.61 -9.25 13.06
CA ARG A 147 -0.31 -8.23 12.51
C ARG A 147 0.33 -7.42 11.41
N GLU A 148 1.54 -6.87 11.64
CA GLU A 148 2.30 -6.15 10.62
C GLU A 148 2.57 -7.04 9.39
N ALA A 149 3.01 -8.28 9.62
CA ALA A 149 3.27 -9.24 8.55
C ALA A 149 2.02 -9.56 7.71
N ILE A 150 0.86 -9.74 8.34
CA ILE A 150 -0.42 -9.98 7.66
C ILE A 150 -0.88 -8.71 6.93
N ALA A 151 -0.77 -7.54 7.55
CA ALA A 151 -1.13 -6.28 6.92
C ALA A 151 -0.32 -6.07 5.62
N GLU A 152 1.00 -6.18 5.65
CA GLU A 152 1.84 -6.06 4.44
C GLU A 152 1.56 -7.16 3.42
N LYS A 153 1.32 -8.40 3.85
CA LYS A 153 0.98 -9.52 2.98
C LYS A 153 -0.28 -9.29 2.14
N PHE A 154 -1.21 -8.53 2.67
CA PHE A 154 -2.47 -8.18 2.02
C PHE A 154 -2.57 -6.70 1.64
N HIS A 155 -1.43 -5.99 1.59
CA HIS A 155 -1.27 -4.59 1.18
C HIS A 155 -2.13 -3.61 2.00
N MET A 156 -2.53 -3.99 3.21
CA MET A 156 -3.42 -3.23 4.08
C MET A 156 -2.65 -2.35 5.07
N SER A 157 -3.28 -1.28 5.51
CA SER A 157 -2.87 -0.64 6.74
C SER A 157 -3.23 -1.52 7.95
N GLU A 158 -2.42 -1.49 9.01
CA GLU A 158 -2.77 -2.19 10.25
C GLU A 158 -4.09 -1.67 10.84
N GLU A 159 -4.38 -0.37 10.68
CA GLU A 159 -5.65 0.25 11.14
C GLU A 159 -6.87 -0.40 10.46
N LEU A 160 -6.83 -0.60 9.14
CA LEU A 160 -7.92 -1.27 8.42
C LEU A 160 -8.03 -2.74 8.81
N LEU A 161 -6.89 -3.43 8.94
CA LEU A 161 -6.87 -4.84 9.35
C LEU A 161 -7.52 -5.02 10.73
N GLU A 162 -7.21 -4.16 11.70
CA GLU A 162 -7.83 -4.17 13.04
C GLU A 162 -9.33 -3.81 12.98
N ALA A 163 -9.70 -2.80 12.19
CA ALA A 163 -11.09 -2.37 12.06
C ALA A 163 -12.00 -3.47 11.50
N LEU A 164 -11.47 -4.31 10.57
CA LEU A 164 -12.18 -5.46 10.01
C LEU A 164 -12.22 -6.65 10.98
N ASN A 165 -11.34 -6.71 11.96
CA ASN A 165 -11.13 -7.86 12.84
C ASN A 165 -11.12 -7.46 14.32
N PRO A 166 -12.19 -6.84 14.84
CA PRO A 166 -12.21 -6.38 16.22
C PRO A 166 -12.00 -7.53 17.22
N GLY A 167 -11.03 -7.34 18.12
CA GLY A 167 -10.69 -8.32 19.17
C GLY A 167 -9.82 -9.49 18.71
N LYS A 168 -9.34 -9.50 17.46
CA LYS A 168 -8.40 -10.52 16.97
C LYS A 168 -6.96 -10.14 17.33
N THR A 169 -6.13 -11.16 17.60
CA THR A 169 -4.72 -10.97 17.98
C THR A 169 -3.74 -11.25 16.85
N PHE A 170 -4.20 -11.95 15.79
CA PHE A 170 -3.44 -12.33 14.59
C PHE A 170 -2.26 -13.29 14.85
N ASP A 171 -2.07 -13.77 16.07
CA ASP A 171 -0.94 -14.60 16.49
C ASP A 171 -1.31 -16.07 16.71
N GLN A 172 -2.55 -16.46 16.41
CA GLN A 172 -3.04 -17.82 16.59
C GLN A 172 -3.22 -18.54 15.26
N VAL A 173 -2.49 -19.63 15.07
CA VAL A 173 -2.65 -20.49 13.89
C VAL A 173 -4.09 -21.01 13.80
N GLY A 174 -4.70 -20.83 12.65
CA GLY A 174 -6.07 -21.27 12.39
C GLY A 174 -7.13 -20.22 12.71
N GLU A 175 -6.77 -19.07 13.29
CA GLU A 175 -7.69 -17.94 13.46
C GLU A 175 -8.18 -17.46 12.09
N MET A 176 -9.48 -17.21 11.97
CA MET A 176 -10.08 -16.64 10.76
C MET A 176 -10.10 -15.12 10.88
N VAL A 177 -9.52 -14.44 9.90
CA VAL A 177 -9.46 -12.98 9.82
C VAL A 177 -9.89 -12.49 8.45
N LEU A 178 -10.52 -11.32 8.39
CA LEU A 178 -10.90 -10.65 7.16
C LEU A 178 -9.70 -9.88 6.60
N VAL A 179 -9.41 -10.05 5.33
CA VAL A 179 -8.30 -9.40 4.64
C VAL A 179 -8.70 -8.89 3.25
N ALA A 180 -7.98 -7.93 2.73
CA ALA A 180 -8.13 -7.50 1.35
C ALA A 180 -7.74 -8.64 0.38
N ASN A 181 -8.57 -8.87 -0.61
CA ASN A 181 -8.33 -9.91 -1.62
C ASN A 181 -7.43 -9.36 -2.73
N VAL A 182 -6.15 -9.16 -2.43
CA VAL A 182 -5.13 -8.74 -3.39
C VAL A 182 -4.61 -9.91 -4.21
N SER A 183 -4.02 -9.65 -5.38
CA SER A 183 -3.46 -10.69 -6.22
C SER A 183 -2.27 -11.38 -5.55
N LYS A 184 -2.33 -12.71 -5.42
CA LYS A 184 -1.27 -13.51 -4.78
C LYS A 184 -0.16 -13.93 -5.74
N ASN A 185 -0.44 -14.03 -7.03
CA ASN A 185 0.48 -14.50 -8.07
C ASN A 185 0.41 -13.60 -9.29
N ASP A 186 0.82 -12.38 -9.13
CA ASP A 186 0.82 -11.42 -10.23
C ASP A 186 1.81 -11.84 -11.31
N PRO A 187 1.36 -12.00 -12.57
CA PRO A 187 2.28 -12.18 -13.66
C PRO A 187 3.18 -10.94 -13.79
N LYS A 188 4.44 -11.15 -14.14
CA LYS A 188 5.41 -10.08 -14.32
C LYS A 188 4.87 -9.02 -15.30
N LEU A 189 5.14 -7.77 -15.00
CA LEU A 189 4.81 -6.66 -15.89
C LEU A 189 5.66 -6.74 -17.17
N LYS A 190 5.09 -6.39 -18.31
CA LYS A 190 5.84 -6.20 -19.56
C LYS A 190 6.41 -4.79 -19.59
N VAL A 191 7.56 -4.58 -18.93
CA VAL A 191 8.17 -3.27 -18.74
C VAL A 191 8.95 -2.86 -19.99
N GLY A 192 8.52 -1.78 -20.66
CA GLY A 192 9.28 -1.08 -21.69
C GLY A 192 10.10 0.08 -21.13
N ARG A 193 9.49 0.93 -20.31
CA ARG A 193 10.13 2.04 -19.58
C ARG A 193 9.42 2.33 -18.27
N ILE A 194 10.14 3.02 -17.40
CA ILE A 194 9.61 3.55 -16.12
C ILE A 194 9.65 5.07 -16.21
N GLU A 195 8.62 5.74 -15.73
CA GLU A 195 8.55 7.18 -15.56
C GLU A 195 8.41 7.50 -14.07
N VAL A 196 9.31 8.32 -13.54
CA VAL A 196 9.25 8.84 -12.18
C VAL A 196 8.89 10.30 -12.25
N ASP A 197 7.69 10.66 -11.83
CA ASP A 197 7.26 12.06 -11.74
C ASP A 197 7.59 12.61 -10.34
N LYS A 198 8.57 13.50 -10.28
CA LYS A 198 9.04 14.08 -9.02
C LYS A 198 8.03 15.01 -8.38
N ALA A 199 7.30 15.79 -9.18
CA ALA A 199 6.31 16.74 -8.69
C ALA A 199 5.05 16.04 -8.16
N LEU A 200 4.58 15.02 -8.88
CA LEU A 200 3.41 14.23 -8.50
C LEU A 200 3.75 13.11 -7.50
N GLN A 201 5.04 12.83 -7.27
CA GLN A 201 5.50 11.72 -6.41
C GLN A 201 4.86 10.40 -6.83
N THR A 202 5.08 10.01 -8.10
CA THR A 202 4.52 8.80 -8.68
C THR A 202 5.51 8.07 -9.56
N VAL A 203 5.33 6.77 -9.70
CA VAL A 203 6.02 5.91 -10.65
C VAL A 203 4.98 5.29 -11.57
N LYS A 204 5.18 5.45 -12.89
CA LYS A 204 4.37 4.83 -13.93
C LYS A 204 5.22 3.86 -14.71
N VAL A 205 4.64 2.72 -15.04
CA VAL A 205 5.30 1.68 -15.83
C VAL A 205 4.58 1.54 -17.15
N PHE A 206 5.32 1.71 -18.24
CA PHE A 206 4.80 1.60 -19.58
C PHE A 206 5.34 0.35 -20.27
N ALA A 207 4.47 -0.33 -21.02
CA ALA A 207 4.87 -1.38 -21.93
C ALA A 207 5.66 -0.81 -23.13
N ALA A 208 6.29 -1.67 -23.91
CA ALA A 208 6.96 -1.24 -25.16
C ALA A 208 5.99 -0.66 -26.21
N SER A 209 4.70 -1.01 -26.12
CA SER A 209 3.61 -0.41 -26.93
C SER A 209 3.28 1.03 -26.54
N GLY A 210 3.74 1.51 -25.37
CA GLY A 210 3.37 2.80 -24.82
C GLY A 210 2.19 2.77 -23.83
N ASP A 211 1.55 1.61 -23.67
CA ASP A 211 0.44 1.45 -22.74
C ASP A 211 0.91 1.56 -21.28
N LEU A 212 0.16 2.28 -20.44
CA LEU A 212 0.36 2.33 -19.00
C LEU A 212 -0.10 1.01 -18.38
N VAL A 213 0.84 0.20 -17.87
CA VAL A 213 0.58 -1.15 -17.35
C VAL A 213 0.65 -1.24 -15.84
N ALA A 214 1.25 -0.25 -15.16
CA ALA A 214 1.19 -0.15 -13.71
C ALA A 214 1.44 1.30 -13.23
N PHE A 215 0.92 1.60 -12.06
CA PHE A 215 1.05 2.87 -11.37
C PHE A 215 1.33 2.62 -9.90
N PHE A 216 2.26 3.39 -9.32
CA PHE A 216 2.62 3.34 -7.90
C PHE A 216 2.77 4.76 -7.34
N PRO A 217 2.20 5.08 -6.17
CA PRO A 217 2.58 6.26 -5.43
C PRO A 217 4.02 6.10 -4.93
N ALA A 218 4.77 7.19 -4.89
CA ALA A 218 6.19 7.15 -4.56
C ALA A 218 6.59 8.28 -3.61
N THR A 219 7.64 8.06 -2.84
CA THR A 219 8.39 9.12 -2.15
C THR A 219 9.66 9.40 -2.94
N VAL A 220 9.92 10.66 -3.24
CA VAL A 220 11.10 11.13 -3.98
C VAL A 220 12.04 11.94 -3.09
N GLY A 221 13.18 12.34 -3.61
CA GLY A 221 14.18 13.14 -2.90
C GLY A 221 13.66 14.51 -2.48
N SER A 222 14.26 15.01 -1.39
CA SER A 222 14.02 16.38 -0.89
C SER A 222 14.75 17.43 -1.76
N GLU A 223 14.49 18.70 -1.49
CA GLU A 223 15.25 19.82 -2.11
C GLU A 223 16.73 19.75 -1.75
N GLU A 224 17.10 19.31 -0.54
CA GLU A 224 18.50 19.17 -0.10
C GLU A 224 19.22 18.04 -0.82
N LYS A 225 18.51 16.96 -1.18
CA LYS A 225 19.02 15.80 -1.93
C LYS A 225 17.99 15.38 -2.98
N PRO A 226 18.00 16.05 -4.13
CA PRO A 226 17.00 15.83 -5.16
C PRO A 226 17.17 14.46 -5.83
N THR A 227 16.06 13.88 -6.21
CA THR A 227 16.03 12.77 -7.14
C THR A 227 16.66 13.22 -8.48
N PRO A 228 17.40 12.35 -9.19
CA PRO A 228 18.02 12.68 -10.48
C PRO A 228 17.03 13.25 -11.49
N SER A 229 17.57 13.84 -12.54
CA SER A 229 16.80 14.31 -13.70
C SER A 229 17.29 13.61 -14.97
N GLY A 230 16.49 13.67 -16.03
CA GLY A 230 16.80 13.02 -17.32
C GLY A 230 16.52 11.52 -17.31
N THR A 231 17.21 10.76 -18.13
CA THR A 231 16.99 9.32 -18.30
C THR A 231 18.17 8.53 -17.75
N LEU A 232 17.89 7.68 -16.79
CA LEU A 232 18.81 6.67 -16.27
C LEU A 232 18.42 5.28 -16.79
N LYS A 233 19.22 4.26 -16.44
CA LYS A 233 18.95 2.86 -16.76
C LYS A 233 19.06 2.02 -15.52
N VAL A 234 18.28 0.96 -15.43
CA VAL A 234 18.46 -0.09 -14.40
C VAL A 234 19.79 -0.78 -14.63
N VAL A 235 20.62 -0.88 -13.60
CA VAL A 235 21.94 -1.55 -13.64
C VAL A 235 22.02 -2.78 -12.73
N SER A 236 21.23 -2.83 -11.65
CA SER A 236 21.09 -4.00 -10.78
C SER A 236 19.65 -4.18 -10.31
N VAL A 237 19.31 -5.40 -9.92
CA VAL A 237 18.05 -5.74 -9.26
C VAL A 237 18.39 -6.77 -8.19
N ASP A 238 18.21 -6.40 -6.94
CA ASP A 238 18.60 -7.19 -5.79
C ASP A 238 17.36 -7.44 -4.93
N ALA A 239 16.98 -8.71 -4.79
CA ALA A 239 15.89 -9.13 -3.92
C ALA A 239 16.44 -9.32 -2.50
N ASN A 240 15.68 -8.88 -1.51
CA ASN A 240 16.04 -8.95 -0.09
C ASN A 240 17.46 -8.41 0.20
N PRO A 241 17.75 -7.13 -0.16
CA PRO A 241 19.09 -6.57 -0.13
C PRO A 241 19.55 -6.26 1.29
N ASN A 242 20.87 -6.34 1.50
CA ASN A 242 21.49 -5.65 2.62
C ASN A 242 21.49 -4.13 2.35
N TYR A 243 21.32 -3.33 3.40
CA TYR A 243 21.57 -1.90 3.28
C TYR A 243 22.98 -1.57 3.78
N ARG A 244 23.83 -1.00 2.92
CA ARG A 244 25.17 -0.56 3.26
C ARG A 244 25.17 0.97 3.44
N TYR A 245 25.26 1.40 4.70
CA TYR A 245 25.43 2.82 5.01
C TYR A 245 26.83 3.30 4.59
N ASN A 246 26.86 4.45 3.89
CA ASN A 246 28.08 5.20 3.60
C ASN A 246 27.97 6.61 4.20
N PRO A 247 28.90 7.02 5.10
CA PRO A 247 28.89 8.34 5.71
C PRO A 247 29.07 9.50 4.71
N ASP A 248 29.65 9.24 3.54
CA ASP A 248 29.84 10.25 2.50
C ASP A 248 28.51 10.76 1.94
N TYR A 249 27.44 9.98 2.07
CA TYR A 249 26.08 10.39 1.68
C TYR A 249 25.41 11.34 2.68
N LYS A 250 26.02 11.59 3.85
CA LYS A 250 25.59 12.58 4.85
C LYS A 250 24.12 12.53 5.20
N PHE A 251 23.59 11.31 5.51
CA PHE A 251 22.21 11.15 5.92
C PHE A 251 21.90 11.91 7.21
N LYS A 252 20.84 12.73 7.17
CA LYS A 252 20.37 13.48 8.34
C LYS A 252 20.00 12.54 9.48
N GLY A 253 20.52 12.82 10.67
CA GLY A 253 20.25 12.01 11.88
C GLY A 253 21.17 10.83 12.09
N VAL A 254 22.00 10.43 11.11
CA VAL A 254 23.01 9.38 11.27
C VAL A 254 24.33 10.02 11.68
N LYS A 255 24.89 9.61 12.83
CA LYS A 255 26.11 10.17 13.40
C LYS A 255 27.38 9.35 13.08
N SER A 256 27.21 8.14 12.60
CA SER A 256 28.34 7.25 12.28
C SER A 256 29.22 7.85 11.20
N LYS A 257 30.51 7.90 11.50
CA LYS A 257 31.58 8.29 10.53
C LYS A 257 32.20 7.08 9.81
N ARG A 258 31.68 5.87 10.05
CA ARG A 258 32.15 4.62 9.45
C ARG A 258 31.01 3.95 8.69
N THR A 259 31.36 3.26 7.63
CA THR A 259 30.43 2.37 6.93
C THR A 259 29.96 1.25 7.83
N PHE A 260 28.73 0.83 7.69
CA PHE A 260 28.17 -0.37 8.32
C PHE A 260 27.08 -0.98 7.45
N THR A 261 26.81 -2.25 7.70
CA THR A 261 25.76 -2.99 6.98
C THR A 261 24.59 -3.25 7.92
N ILE A 262 23.40 -3.17 7.37
CA ILE A 262 22.14 -3.56 8.00
C ILE A 262 21.62 -4.76 7.23
N GLU A 263 21.27 -5.82 7.96
CA GLU A 263 20.84 -7.08 7.39
C GLU A 263 19.49 -6.98 6.67
N PRO A 264 19.17 -7.93 5.77
CA PRO A 264 17.91 -7.93 5.01
C PRO A 264 16.67 -8.06 5.87
N GLY A 265 15.53 -7.77 5.27
CA GLY A 265 14.21 -7.98 5.82
C GLY A 265 13.22 -6.90 5.40
N PRO A 266 11.91 -7.09 5.64
CA PRO A 266 10.88 -6.13 5.28
C PRO A 266 11.08 -4.77 5.96
N ASN A 267 11.64 -4.75 7.16
CA ASN A 267 11.95 -3.55 7.94
C ASN A 267 13.38 -3.00 7.72
N ASN A 268 14.08 -3.49 6.69
CA ASN A 268 15.33 -2.88 6.23
C ASN A 268 15.05 -1.48 5.66
N PRO A 269 15.94 -0.48 5.82
CA PRO A 269 15.78 0.87 5.26
C PRO A 269 15.44 0.93 3.77
N VAL A 270 15.84 -0.07 2.97
CA VAL A 270 15.53 -0.18 1.54
C VAL A 270 14.51 -1.26 1.22
N GLY A 271 13.87 -1.85 2.24
CA GLY A 271 12.82 -2.84 2.11
C GLY A 271 13.25 -4.13 1.41
N LEU A 272 12.30 -4.75 0.70
CA LEU A 272 12.45 -6.08 0.12
C LEU A 272 13.16 -6.10 -1.26
N TYR A 273 13.27 -4.97 -1.95
CA TYR A 273 13.95 -4.89 -3.25
C TYR A 273 14.73 -3.60 -3.39
N TRP A 274 15.88 -3.71 -4.07
CA TRP A 274 16.67 -2.60 -4.56
C TRP A 274 16.82 -2.70 -6.07
N ILE A 275 16.41 -1.70 -6.80
CA ILE A 275 16.58 -1.54 -8.24
C ILE A 275 17.59 -0.41 -8.44
N GLY A 276 18.85 -0.75 -8.64
CA GLY A 276 19.95 0.18 -8.81
C GLY A 276 19.91 0.87 -10.17
N LEU A 277 20.16 2.18 -10.18
CA LEU A 277 20.17 3.01 -11.38
C LEU A 277 21.60 3.36 -11.82
N SER A 278 21.76 3.79 -13.08
CA SER A 278 23.05 4.15 -13.67
C SER A 278 23.73 5.39 -13.05
N ALA A 279 23.04 6.13 -12.20
CA ALA A 279 23.66 7.14 -11.33
C ALA A 279 24.04 6.45 -10.00
N GLU A 280 25.29 6.62 -9.59
CA GLU A 280 25.83 5.99 -8.38
C GLU A 280 25.07 6.42 -7.13
N GLY A 281 24.69 5.45 -6.30
CA GLY A 281 23.96 5.70 -5.05
C GLY A 281 22.47 5.95 -5.20
N TYR A 282 21.93 5.94 -6.42
CA TYR A 282 20.49 6.11 -6.67
C TYR A 282 19.80 4.80 -7.04
N GLY A 283 18.57 4.65 -6.57
CA GLY A 283 17.75 3.47 -6.83
C GLY A 283 16.28 3.69 -6.57
N ILE A 284 15.48 2.69 -6.97
CA ILE A 284 14.08 2.53 -6.59
C ILE A 284 14.04 1.36 -5.60
N HIS A 285 13.42 1.55 -4.44
CA HIS A 285 13.47 0.55 -3.38
C HIS A 285 12.22 0.57 -2.49
N GLY A 286 12.06 -0.47 -1.65
CA GLY A 286 10.98 -0.59 -0.69
C GLY A 286 11.16 0.30 0.55
N THR A 287 10.25 0.15 1.50
CA THR A 287 10.27 0.91 2.76
C THR A 287 9.65 0.12 3.91
N PRO A 288 10.18 0.25 5.14
CA PRO A 288 9.53 -0.28 6.35
C PRO A 288 8.33 0.58 6.80
N ASN A 289 8.01 1.66 6.10
CA ASN A 289 6.95 2.59 6.49
C ASN A 289 6.03 2.88 5.29
N PRO A 290 5.19 1.92 4.87
CA PRO A 290 4.32 2.08 3.71
C PRO A 290 3.35 3.27 3.86
N SER A 291 2.85 3.54 5.07
CA SER A 291 1.95 4.67 5.38
C SER A 291 2.54 6.05 5.09
N LYS A 292 3.88 6.16 4.94
CA LYS A 292 4.57 7.41 4.67
C LYS A 292 4.87 7.67 3.19
N ILE A 293 4.50 6.76 2.30
CA ILE A 293 4.67 6.94 0.85
C ILE A 293 3.91 8.18 0.38
N SER A 294 4.57 9.05 -0.38
CA SER A 294 4.10 10.37 -0.84
C SER A 294 3.82 11.40 0.28
N LYS A 295 4.10 11.06 1.55
CA LYS A 295 3.86 11.94 2.72
C LYS A 295 5.15 12.35 3.43
N SER A 296 6.29 11.95 2.90
CA SER A 296 7.64 12.26 3.42
C SER A 296 8.59 12.47 2.25
N GLU A 297 9.82 12.85 2.56
CA GLU A 297 10.90 13.02 1.59
C GLU A 297 11.95 11.92 1.76
N SER A 298 12.70 11.65 0.69
CA SER A 298 13.84 10.74 0.70
C SER A 298 15.18 11.51 0.59
N HIS A 299 16.28 10.78 0.64
CA HIS A 299 17.62 11.31 0.36
C HIS A 299 18.01 11.08 -1.11
N GLY A 300 17.09 11.27 -2.03
CA GLY A 300 17.31 11.20 -3.47
C GLY A 300 16.78 9.92 -4.14
N CYS A 301 16.71 8.80 -3.44
CA CYS A 301 16.13 7.58 -3.98
C CYS A 301 14.60 7.65 -4.09
N VAL A 302 14.03 6.79 -4.93
CA VAL A 302 12.59 6.62 -5.08
C VAL A 302 12.13 5.48 -4.17
N ARG A 303 11.22 5.77 -3.22
CA ARG A 303 10.65 4.77 -2.31
C ARG A 303 9.27 4.35 -2.78
N LEU A 304 9.03 3.05 -2.79
CA LEU A 304 7.73 2.42 -2.99
C LEU A 304 7.38 1.58 -1.76
N THR A 305 6.16 1.09 -1.67
CA THR A 305 5.83 0.04 -0.69
C THR A 305 6.63 -1.23 -1.01
N ASN A 306 6.76 -2.14 -0.04
CA ASN A 306 7.47 -3.40 -0.24
C ASN A 306 6.82 -4.28 -1.32
N TRP A 307 5.49 -4.30 -1.41
CA TRP A 307 4.77 -5.07 -2.44
C TRP A 307 4.90 -4.45 -3.83
N ASP A 308 4.80 -3.13 -3.95
CA ASP A 308 4.95 -2.43 -5.23
C ASP A 308 6.36 -2.59 -5.82
N VAL A 309 7.39 -2.40 -4.98
CA VAL A 309 8.77 -2.58 -5.45
C VAL A 309 9.08 -4.04 -5.75
N SER A 310 8.46 -4.98 -5.05
CA SER A 310 8.62 -6.41 -5.33
C SER A 310 8.04 -6.78 -6.69
N LEU A 311 6.85 -6.30 -7.03
CA LEU A 311 6.24 -6.47 -8.35
C LEU A 311 7.12 -5.83 -9.44
N LEU A 312 7.58 -4.61 -9.22
CA LEU A 312 8.45 -3.90 -10.17
C LEU A 312 9.80 -4.60 -10.32
N GLY A 313 10.47 -4.96 -9.22
CA GLY A 313 11.77 -5.61 -9.20
C GLY A 313 11.79 -6.96 -9.91
N GLN A 314 10.73 -7.77 -9.75
CA GLN A 314 10.56 -9.03 -10.47
C GLN A 314 10.32 -8.85 -11.97
N SER A 315 9.92 -7.65 -12.40
CA SER A 315 9.47 -7.35 -13.77
C SER A 315 10.52 -6.64 -14.61
N VAL A 316 11.41 -5.84 -14.00
CA VAL A 316 12.44 -5.07 -14.70
C VAL A 316 13.68 -5.89 -14.99
N LYS A 317 14.48 -5.42 -15.93
CA LYS A 317 15.79 -6.00 -16.29
C LYS A 317 16.85 -4.91 -16.46
N LYS A 318 18.12 -5.29 -16.41
CA LYS A 318 19.23 -4.37 -16.74
C LYS A 318 19.01 -3.73 -18.09
N GLY A 319 19.23 -2.42 -18.19
CA GLY A 319 19.01 -1.63 -19.38
C GLY A 319 17.63 -1.01 -19.49
N THR A 320 16.64 -1.40 -18.65
CA THR A 320 15.31 -0.74 -18.64
C THR A 320 15.48 0.75 -18.40
N PRO A 321 14.96 1.63 -19.29
CA PRO A 321 15.05 3.07 -19.13
C PRO A 321 14.13 3.56 -18.00
N VAL A 322 14.66 4.52 -17.22
CA VAL A 322 13.96 5.21 -16.13
C VAL A 322 14.03 6.70 -16.39
N GLU A 323 12.92 7.30 -16.75
CA GLU A 323 12.77 8.70 -17.11
C GLU A 323 12.29 9.48 -15.89
N PHE A 324 13.03 10.54 -15.52
CA PHE A 324 12.65 11.44 -14.44
C PHE A 324 12.04 12.69 -15.04
N VAL A 325 10.76 12.90 -14.74
CA VAL A 325 9.97 14.03 -15.22
C VAL A 325 9.52 14.90 -14.04
N GLU A 326 9.09 16.10 -14.36
CA GLU A 326 8.54 17.06 -13.39
C GLU A 326 7.33 17.73 -14.02
N THR A 327 6.18 17.08 -13.86
CA THR A 327 4.92 17.62 -14.38
C THR A 327 4.56 18.89 -13.61
N PRO A 328 4.26 20.02 -14.29
CA PRO A 328 3.83 21.25 -13.62
C PRO A 328 2.63 20.95 -12.70
N HIS A 329 2.76 21.28 -11.42
CA HIS A 329 1.66 21.13 -10.45
C HIS A 329 1.03 22.52 -10.25
N PRO A 330 -0.30 22.66 -10.45
CA PRO A 330 -0.97 23.97 -10.37
C PRO A 330 -0.81 24.68 -9.02
N ASP A 331 -0.54 23.94 -7.95
CA ASP A 331 -0.45 24.47 -6.58
C ASP A 331 0.99 24.67 -6.06
N ARG A 332 2.03 24.27 -6.81
CA ARG A 332 3.42 24.61 -6.48
C ARG A 332 3.80 25.91 -7.16
N LYS A 333 3.82 27.01 -6.39
CA LYS A 333 4.51 28.23 -6.82
C LYS A 333 6.00 27.92 -6.93
N SER A 334 6.55 28.15 -8.14
CA SER A 334 7.98 28.13 -8.44
C SER A 334 8.78 29.07 -7.54
#